data_18e87edfe1b563c3cfa7c038e80cc44c
#
_entry.id   18e87edfe1b563c3cfa7c038e80cc44c
#
_cell.length_a   1.000
_cell.length_b   1.000
_cell.length_c   1.000
_cell.angle_alpha   90.00
_cell.angle_beta   90.00
_cell.angle_gamma   90.00
#
_symmetry.space_group_name_H-M   'P 1'
#
loop_
_entity.id
_entity.type
_entity.pdbx_description
1 polymer ?
#
loop_
_entity_poly.entity_id
_entity_poly.type
_entity_poly.pdbx_seq_one_letter_code
_entity_poly.pdbx_strand_id
1 'polypeptide(L)'
;MRRFVIFLIFLITVVAFIMGYQHYSLKKNEAERQTFDLVMSEKMEQLYKEAQDWSKPIQLDVHDKRLHGDYKVLSEFVLNYWVKNAETRNQYLRELKAVKWDHFLNVNRLDNDRKQAFKETESMLQTAHQASEKYLKQNELNKNEALVQVKKLDIDRELRKPLEEKLEKNLQHDQESSLIMLEIQIFNKADEMLAMLKKYEWERKGDQILFKNDAQVEQFNDVDL
;
A
#
# COMPACT_ATOMS: atom_id res chain seq x y z
N MET A 1 -7.93 -10.19 8.59
CA MET A 1 -8.28 -10.68 7.24
C MET A 1 -8.07 -9.65 6.13
N ARG A 2 -8.51 -8.37 6.26
CA ARG A 2 -8.29 -7.31 5.25
C ARG A 2 -6.81 -7.07 4.90
N ARG A 3 -5.89 -7.04 5.88
CA ARG A 3 -4.43 -6.87 5.63
C ARG A 3 -3.83 -7.97 4.75
N PHE A 4 -4.41 -9.18 4.81
CA PHE A 4 -4.00 -10.31 3.99
C PHE A 4 -4.41 -10.16 2.52
N VAL A 5 -5.54 -9.49 2.26
CA VAL A 5 -6.08 -9.27 0.89
C VAL A 5 -5.23 -8.26 0.13
N ILE A 6 -4.85 -7.12 0.75
CA ILE A 6 -3.97 -6.10 0.13
C ILE A 6 -2.63 -6.73 -0.25
N PHE A 7 -2.12 -7.61 0.61
CA PHE A 7 -0.87 -8.32 0.38
C PHE A 7 -0.98 -9.37 -0.74
N LEU A 8 -2.11 -10.05 -0.83
CA LEU A 8 -2.38 -11.04 -1.88
C LEU A 8 -2.46 -10.39 -3.26
N ILE A 9 -3.07 -9.19 -3.36
CA ILE A 9 -3.18 -8.44 -4.62
C ILE A 9 -1.79 -7.99 -5.08
N PHE A 10 -0.94 -7.51 -4.17
CA PHE A 10 0.45 -7.18 -4.48
C PHE A 10 1.21 -8.39 -5.03
N LEU A 11 1.03 -9.58 -4.44
CA LEU A 11 1.66 -10.81 -4.92
C LEU A 11 1.14 -11.24 -6.30
N ILE A 12 -0.16 -11.11 -6.56
CA ILE A 12 -0.79 -11.46 -7.85
C ILE A 12 -0.26 -10.57 -8.97
N THR A 13 -0.09 -9.27 -8.73
CA THR A 13 0.49 -8.35 -9.73
C THR A 13 1.94 -8.68 -10.03
N VAL A 14 2.72 -9.10 -9.02
CA VAL A 14 4.11 -9.56 -9.19
C VAL A 14 4.18 -10.84 -10.02
N VAL A 15 3.39 -11.86 -9.67
CA VAL A 15 3.34 -13.13 -10.40
C VAL A 15 2.86 -12.92 -11.85
N ALA A 16 1.85 -12.08 -12.06
CA ALA A 16 1.39 -11.75 -13.42
C ALA A 16 2.45 -10.99 -14.23
N PHE A 17 3.32 -10.20 -13.56
CA PHE A 17 4.46 -9.55 -14.19
C PHE A 17 5.48 -10.57 -14.70
N ILE A 18 5.84 -11.55 -13.88
CA ILE A 18 6.78 -12.62 -14.22
C ILE A 18 6.18 -13.52 -15.33
N MET A 19 4.94 -13.95 -15.22
CA MET A 19 4.30 -14.84 -16.20
C MET A 19 4.05 -14.19 -17.57
N GLY A 20 3.70 -12.89 -17.62
CA GLY A 20 3.54 -12.15 -18.89
C GLY A 20 4.86 -11.99 -19.64
N TYR A 21 5.98 -11.95 -18.93
CA TYR A 21 7.31 -11.85 -19.49
C TYR A 21 7.80 -13.17 -20.11
N GLN A 22 7.45 -14.32 -19.54
CA GLN A 22 7.83 -15.65 -20.05
C GLN A 22 7.33 -15.93 -21.47
N HIS A 23 6.28 -15.27 -21.92
CA HIS A 23 5.66 -15.55 -23.24
C HIS A 23 6.36 -14.84 -24.42
N TYR A 24 7.23 -13.83 -24.17
CA TYR A 24 7.77 -12.98 -25.24
C TYR A 24 9.24 -13.17 -25.58
N SER A 25 10.04 -13.88 -24.77
CA SER A 25 11.48 -13.97 -24.96
C SER A 25 11.93 -15.29 -25.60
N LEU A 26 11.54 -15.52 -26.83
CA LEU A 26 11.90 -16.70 -27.59
C LEU A 26 13.15 -16.45 -28.46
N LYS A 27 14.36 -16.49 -27.98
CA LYS A 27 15.50 -16.92 -28.83
C LYS A 27 16.91 -16.41 -28.48
N LYS A 28 17.15 -15.60 -27.49
CA LYS A 28 18.52 -15.25 -27.14
C LYS A 28 18.85 -15.62 -25.69
N ASN A 29 19.74 -16.57 -25.49
CA ASN A 29 20.29 -17.05 -24.21
C ASN A 29 19.26 -17.61 -23.20
N GLU A 30 18.74 -18.79 -23.47
CA GLU A 30 17.83 -19.51 -22.56
C GLU A 30 18.45 -19.70 -21.15
N ALA A 31 19.75 -19.90 -21.04
CA ALA A 31 20.46 -20.02 -19.76
C ALA A 31 20.48 -18.70 -18.96
N GLU A 32 20.66 -17.54 -19.61
CA GLU A 32 20.60 -16.24 -18.94
C GLU A 32 19.18 -15.91 -18.49
N ARG A 33 18.19 -16.27 -19.30
CA ARG A 33 16.78 -16.11 -18.93
C ARG A 33 16.41 -16.96 -17.73
N GLN A 34 16.82 -18.24 -17.70
CA GLN A 34 16.57 -19.11 -16.55
C GLN A 34 17.23 -18.57 -15.28
N THR A 35 18.44 -18.05 -15.40
CA THR A 35 19.14 -17.38 -14.29
C THR A 35 18.38 -16.14 -13.83
N PHE A 36 17.88 -15.30 -14.75
CA PHE A 36 17.07 -14.14 -14.45
C PHE A 36 15.78 -14.53 -13.71
N ASP A 37 15.04 -15.52 -14.22
CA ASP A 37 13.80 -15.99 -13.60
C ASP A 37 14.03 -16.50 -12.16
N LEU A 38 15.13 -17.25 -11.97
CA LEU A 38 15.52 -17.73 -10.64
C LEU A 38 15.86 -16.57 -9.69
N VAL A 39 16.72 -15.64 -10.13
CA VAL A 39 17.13 -14.49 -9.33
C VAL A 39 15.92 -13.63 -8.98
N MET A 40 15.05 -13.35 -9.94
CA MET A 40 13.84 -12.57 -9.69
C MET A 40 12.92 -13.25 -8.68
N SER A 41 12.75 -14.58 -8.77
CA SER A 41 11.95 -15.34 -7.81
C SER A 41 12.53 -15.23 -6.39
N GLU A 42 13.84 -15.42 -6.23
CA GLU A 42 14.52 -15.33 -4.94
C GLU A 42 14.44 -13.92 -4.34
N LYS A 43 14.70 -12.89 -5.15
CA LYS A 43 14.64 -11.48 -4.72
C LYS A 43 13.22 -11.05 -4.37
N MET A 44 12.24 -11.52 -5.11
CA MET A 44 10.83 -11.24 -4.82
C MET A 44 10.37 -11.92 -3.53
N GLU A 45 10.80 -13.15 -3.27
CA GLU A 45 10.52 -13.81 -1.99
C GLU A 45 11.17 -13.06 -0.82
N GLN A 46 12.41 -12.58 -1.00
CA GLN A 46 13.09 -11.77 0.01
C GLN A 46 12.35 -10.45 0.23
N LEU A 47 12.01 -9.73 -0.85
CA LEU A 47 11.22 -8.50 -0.77
C LEU A 47 9.90 -8.73 -0.05
N TYR A 48 9.22 -9.83 -0.34
CA TYR A 48 8.00 -10.21 0.32
C TYR A 48 8.18 -10.36 1.83
N LYS A 49 9.20 -11.10 2.27
CA LYS A 49 9.50 -11.29 3.69
C LYS A 49 9.81 -9.97 4.41
N GLU A 50 10.63 -9.13 3.78
CA GLU A 50 10.99 -7.83 4.35
C GLU A 50 9.79 -6.87 4.40
N ALA A 51 8.95 -6.88 3.35
CA ALA A 51 7.76 -6.03 3.30
C ALA A 51 6.67 -6.43 4.31
N GLN A 52 6.71 -7.64 4.87
CA GLN A 52 5.83 -8.05 5.98
C GLN A 52 6.16 -7.34 7.29
N ASP A 53 7.44 -7.10 7.53
CA ASP A 53 7.90 -6.32 8.68
C ASP A 53 7.97 -4.83 8.33
N TRP A 54 6.80 -4.21 8.20
CA TRP A 54 6.67 -2.81 7.86
C TRP A 54 7.18 -1.85 8.95
N SER A 55 7.58 -2.36 10.14
CA SER A 55 8.10 -1.55 11.25
C SER A 55 9.46 -0.90 10.94
N LYS A 56 10.18 -1.41 9.95
CA LYS A 56 11.49 -0.93 9.51
C LYS A 56 11.55 -0.75 7.98
N PRO A 57 12.49 0.07 7.48
CA PRO A 57 12.73 0.19 6.04
C PRO A 57 13.16 -1.13 5.39
N ILE A 58 12.76 -1.32 4.14
CA ILE A 58 13.16 -2.49 3.33
C ILE A 58 14.63 -2.34 2.94
N GLN A 59 15.41 -3.41 3.15
CA GLN A 59 16.86 -3.46 2.88
C GLN A 59 17.22 -4.53 1.86
N LEU A 60 16.53 -4.55 0.71
CA LEU A 60 16.83 -5.49 -0.37
C LEU A 60 18.02 -5.01 -1.20
N ASP A 61 19.07 -5.82 -1.30
CA ASP A 61 20.09 -5.64 -2.34
C ASP A 61 19.51 -6.05 -3.71
N VAL A 62 19.35 -5.08 -4.59
CA VAL A 62 18.79 -5.28 -5.94
C VAL A 62 19.83 -5.84 -6.93
N HIS A 63 21.11 -5.79 -6.57
CA HIS A 63 22.18 -6.32 -7.41
C HIS A 63 22.33 -7.83 -7.22
N ASP A 64 22.58 -8.53 -8.33
CA ASP A 64 22.95 -9.95 -8.30
C ASP A 64 24.06 -10.23 -9.29
N LYS A 65 25.15 -10.83 -8.79
CA LYS A 65 26.36 -11.12 -9.59
C LYS A 65 26.15 -12.18 -10.68
N ARG A 66 25.07 -12.95 -10.60
CA ARG A 66 24.70 -13.95 -11.60
C ARG A 66 24.11 -13.33 -12.86
N LEU A 67 23.63 -12.07 -12.78
CA LEU A 67 23.02 -11.37 -13.90
C LEU A 67 24.01 -10.46 -14.61
N HIS A 68 23.96 -10.46 -15.94
CA HIS A 68 24.80 -9.66 -16.81
C HIS A 68 23.99 -8.97 -17.91
N GLY A 69 24.58 -7.98 -18.58
CA GLY A 69 23.96 -7.29 -19.72
C GLY A 69 22.55 -6.77 -19.42
N ASP A 70 21.65 -6.98 -20.36
CA ASP A 70 20.27 -6.47 -20.33
C ASP A 70 19.48 -7.03 -19.16
N TYR A 71 19.65 -8.29 -18.81
CA TYR A 71 18.94 -8.91 -17.69
C TYR A 71 19.36 -8.33 -16.33
N LYS A 72 20.60 -7.90 -16.19
CA LYS A 72 21.04 -7.17 -15.01
C LYS A 72 20.32 -5.82 -14.89
N VAL A 73 20.35 -5.02 -15.96
CA VAL A 73 19.69 -3.69 -15.99
C VAL A 73 18.20 -3.83 -15.75
N LEU A 74 17.56 -4.81 -16.37
CA LEU A 74 16.15 -5.08 -16.23
C LEU A 74 15.78 -5.47 -14.80
N SER A 75 16.52 -6.41 -14.17
CA SER A 75 16.25 -6.84 -12.80
C SER A 75 16.42 -5.70 -11.79
N GLU A 76 17.49 -4.93 -11.90
CA GLU A 76 17.73 -3.77 -11.03
C GLU A 76 16.62 -2.74 -11.15
N PHE A 77 16.17 -2.43 -12.36
CA PHE A 77 15.04 -1.52 -12.57
C PHE A 77 13.74 -2.03 -11.92
N VAL A 78 13.38 -3.28 -12.21
CA VAL A 78 12.13 -3.88 -11.70
C VAL A 78 12.16 -3.99 -10.18
N LEU A 79 13.25 -4.46 -9.59
CA LEU A 79 13.39 -4.60 -8.15
C LEU A 79 13.39 -3.24 -7.44
N ASN A 80 14.08 -2.23 -7.98
CA ASN A 80 14.05 -0.86 -7.43
C ASN A 80 12.62 -0.28 -7.44
N TYR A 81 11.88 -0.47 -8.53
CA TYR A 81 10.49 -0.04 -8.62
C TYR A 81 9.63 -0.70 -7.54
N TRP A 82 9.77 -2.01 -7.34
CA TRP A 82 9.01 -2.75 -6.35
C TRP A 82 9.39 -2.41 -4.91
N VAL A 83 10.69 -2.27 -4.61
CA VAL A 83 11.17 -1.81 -3.30
C VAL A 83 10.59 -0.44 -2.98
N LYS A 84 10.62 0.49 -3.93
CA LYS A 84 10.10 1.85 -3.76
C LYS A 84 8.60 1.85 -3.44
N ASN A 85 7.81 1.05 -4.15
CA ASN A 85 6.37 0.95 -3.90
C ASN A 85 6.06 0.27 -2.55
N ALA A 86 6.74 -0.83 -2.24
CA ALA A 86 6.59 -1.52 -0.97
C ALA A 86 6.97 -0.62 0.22
N GLU A 87 8.03 0.17 0.09
CA GLU A 87 8.46 1.11 1.13
C GLU A 87 7.46 2.27 1.28
N THR A 88 6.92 2.79 0.18
CA THR A 88 5.86 3.82 0.21
C THR A 88 4.64 3.33 1.01
N ARG A 89 4.21 2.07 0.77
CA ARG A 89 3.13 1.43 1.55
C ARG A 89 3.52 1.24 3.01
N ASN A 90 4.72 0.73 3.28
CA ASN A 90 5.18 0.50 4.64
C ASN A 90 5.27 1.80 5.44
N GLN A 91 5.68 2.90 4.80
CA GLN A 91 5.68 4.22 5.42
C GLN A 91 4.26 4.67 5.79
N TYR A 92 3.28 4.50 4.91
CA TYR A 92 1.88 4.77 5.20
C TYR A 92 1.40 3.99 6.44
N LEU A 93 1.69 2.69 6.51
CA LEU A 93 1.31 1.85 7.66
C LEU A 93 1.99 2.29 8.96
N ARG A 94 3.25 2.73 8.90
CA ARG A 94 3.96 3.30 10.06
C ARG A 94 3.32 4.58 10.56
N GLU A 95 2.90 5.47 9.66
CA GLU A 95 2.22 6.72 10.00
C GLU A 95 0.88 6.45 10.70
N LEU A 96 0.07 5.51 10.21
CA LEU A 96 -1.16 5.08 10.88
C LEU A 96 -0.90 4.44 12.25
N LYS A 97 0.14 3.61 12.35
CA LYS A 97 0.49 2.97 13.63
C LYS A 97 1.01 3.97 14.67
N ALA A 98 1.76 4.98 14.24
CA ALA A 98 2.28 6.01 15.13
C ALA A 98 1.16 6.76 15.86
N VAL A 99 0.02 6.97 15.22
CA VAL A 99 -1.18 7.56 15.84
C VAL A 99 -2.13 6.53 16.45
N LYS A 100 -1.72 5.24 16.50
CA LYS A 100 -2.52 4.15 17.06
C LYS A 100 -3.91 4.04 16.42
N TRP A 101 -3.98 4.17 15.08
CA TRP A 101 -5.23 4.10 14.34
C TRP A 101 -6.06 2.83 14.64
N ASP A 102 -5.39 1.71 14.93
CA ASP A 102 -6.01 0.45 15.36
C ASP A 102 -6.80 0.56 16.67
N HIS A 103 -6.63 1.64 17.44
CA HIS A 103 -7.37 1.96 18.65
C HIS A 103 -8.41 3.09 18.47
N PHE A 104 -8.68 3.52 17.23
CA PHE A 104 -9.59 4.63 16.95
C PHE A 104 -10.96 4.44 17.65
N LEU A 105 -11.54 3.25 17.56
CA LEU A 105 -12.84 2.90 18.16
C LEU A 105 -12.76 2.40 19.60
N ASN A 106 -11.61 2.53 20.27
CA ASN A 106 -11.52 2.12 21.67
C ASN A 106 -12.33 3.07 22.57
N VAL A 107 -13.44 2.55 23.13
CA VAL A 107 -14.41 3.34 23.89
C VAL A 107 -13.81 3.98 25.13
N ASN A 108 -12.88 3.26 25.79
CA ASN A 108 -12.18 3.79 26.97
C ASN A 108 -11.29 5.00 26.62
N ARG A 109 -10.59 4.92 25.51
CA ARG A 109 -9.81 6.04 24.95
C ARG A 109 -10.71 7.22 24.60
N LEU A 110 -11.82 6.97 23.88
CA LEU A 110 -12.79 7.99 23.47
C LEU A 110 -13.42 8.72 24.69
N ASP A 111 -13.77 7.96 25.74
CA ASP A 111 -14.31 8.56 26.98
C ASP A 111 -13.28 9.45 27.71
N ASN A 112 -12.01 9.07 27.68
CA ASN A 112 -10.93 9.89 28.24
C ASN A 112 -10.63 11.11 27.36
N ASP A 113 -10.60 10.96 26.04
CA ASP A 113 -10.31 12.02 25.08
C ASP A 113 -11.44 13.05 25.01
N ARG A 114 -12.70 12.64 25.24
CA ARG A 114 -13.85 13.55 25.39
C ARG A 114 -13.57 14.64 26.43
N LYS A 115 -12.91 14.32 27.54
CA LYS A 115 -12.53 15.27 28.59
C LYS A 115 -11.53 16.32 28.10
N GLN A 116 -10.86 16.05 26.98
CA GLN A 116 -9.90 16.92 26.30
C GLN A 116 -10.44 17.43 24.96
N ALA A 117 -11.78 17.44 24.78
CA ALA A 117 -12.46 17.87 23.57
C ALA A 117 -12.04 17.08 22.30
N PHE A 118 -11.74 15.79 22.44
CA PHE A 118 -11.35 14.86 21.36
C PHE A 118 -10.08 15.23 20.59
N LYS A 119 -9.13 15.90 21.22
CA LYS A 119 -7.88 16.33 20.58
C LYS A 119 -7.06 15.18 20.01
N GLU A 120 -6.99 14.05 20.74
CA GLU A 120 -6.29 12.86 20.28
C GLU A 120 -6.97 12.27 19.05
N THR A 121 -8.29 12.13 19.08
CA THR A 121 -9.10 11.59 17.98
C THR A 121 -8.99 12.46 16.74
N GLU A 122 -9.05 13.79 16.88
CA GLU A 122 -8.83 14.73 15.76
C GLU A 122 -7.44 14.58 15.16
N SER A 123 -6.40 14.47 15.99
CA SER A 123 -5.03 14.26 15.52
C SER A 123 -4.86 12.93 14.78
N MET A 124 -5.52 11.87 15.26
CA MET A 124 -5.52 10.56 14.59
C MET A 124 -6.14 10.66 13.19
N LEU A 125 -7.32 11.30 13.06
CA LEU A 125 -8.00 11.50 11.79
C LEU A 125 -7.19 12.37 10.83
N GLN A 126 -6.69 13.50 11.30
CA GLN A 126 -5.87 14.39 10.49
C GLN A 126 -4.64 13.66 9.94
N THR A 127 -3.95 12.88 10.78
CA THR A 127 -2.77 12.12 10.36
C THR A 127 -3.15 11.01 9.37
N ALA A 128 -4.28 10.32 9.58
CA ALA A 128 -4.74 9.28 8.67
C ALA A 128 -5.06 9.83 7.27
N HIS A 129 -5.75 10.97 7.18
CA HIS A 129 -6.00 11.67 5.91
C HIS A 129 -4.70 12.11 5.24
N GLN A 130 -3.81 12.77 5.97
CA GLN A 130 -2.52 13.23 5.41
C GLN A 130 -1.65 12.07 4.93
N ALA A 131 -1.62 10.96 5.67
CA ALA A 131 -0.86 9.77 5.30
C ALA A 131 -1.40 9.13 4.00
N SER A 132 -2.73 9.05 3.84
CA SER A 132 -3.35 8.51 2.63
C SER A 132 -3.13 9.40 1.41
N GLU A 133 -3.26 10.72 1.54
CA GLU A 133 -2.97 11.66 0.47
C GLU A 133 -1.50 11.59 0.02
N LYS A 134 -0.60 11.54 1.00
CA LYS A 134 0.84 11.39 0.75
C LYS A 134 1.15 10.07 0.04
N TYR A 135 0.52 8.98 0.47
CA TYR A 135 0.65 7.68 -0.18
C TYR A 135 0.20 7.73 -1.65
N LEU A 136 -1.00 8.24 -1.93
CA LEU A 136 -1.53 8.37 -3.30
C LEU A 136 -0.58 9.17 -4.19
N LYS A 137 -0.15 10.35 -3.71
CA LYS A 137 0.79 11.21 -4.44
C LYS A 137 2.10 10.51 -4.71
N GLN A 138 2.68 9.83 -3.71
CA GLN A 138 3.96 9.14 -3.88
C GLN A 138 3.85 7.94 -4.81
N ASN A 139 2.74 7.19 -4.74
CA ASN A 139 2.47 6.06 -5.64
C ASN A 139 2.37 6.54 -7.10
N GLU A 140 1.65 7.62 -7.35
CA GLU A 140 1.57 8.24 -8.69
C GLU A 140 2.95 8.69 -9.19
N LEU A 141 3.73 9.37 -8.34
CA LEU A 141 5.10 9.78 -8.67
C LEU A 141 5.98 8.59 -9.02
N ASN A 142 5.94 7.52 -8.22
CA ASN A 142 6.72 6.31 -8.47
C ASN A 142 6.39 5.68 -9.84
N LYS A 143 5.12 5.62 -10.20
CA LYS A 143 4.65 5.10 -11.49
C LYS A 143 5.10 5.96 -12.66
N ASN A 144 4.94 7.28 -12.56
CA ASN A 144 5.34 8.22 -13.59
C ASN A 144 6.87 8.22 -13.79
N GLU A 145 7.64 8.19 -12.71
CA GLU A 145 9.10 8.07 -12.79
C GLU A 145 9.52 6.74 -13.43
N ALA A 146 8.88 5.62 -13.08
CA ALA A 146 9.17 4.33 -13.69
C ALA A 146 8.91 4.33 -15.19
N LEU A 147 7.81 4.95 -15.66
CA LEU A 147 7.53 5.12 -17.08
C LEU A 147 8.57 5.95 -17.82
N VAL A 148 9.06 7.01 -17.20
CA VAL A 148 10.14 7.82 -17.80
C VAL A 148 11.45 7.04 -17.83
N GLN A 149 11.74 6.27 -16.79
CA GLN A 149 12.99 5.49 -16.67
C GLN A 149 13.01 4.30 -17.62
N VAL A 150 11.91 3.54 -17.74
CA VAL A 150 11.85 2.37 -18.63
C VAL A 150 12.15 2.72 -20.08
N LYS A 151 11.69 3.89 -20.54
CA LYS A 151 11.93 4.39 -21.91
C LYS A 151 13.42 4.69 -22.17
N LYS A 152 14.20 4.91 -21.11
CA LYS A 152 15.62 5.26 -21.15
C LYS A 152 16.55 4.09 -20.84
N LEU A 153 15.99 2.90 -20.51
CA LEU A 153 16.82 1.73 -20.24
C LEU A 153 17.63 1.34 -21.49
N ASP A 154 18.92 1.20 -21.31
CA ASP A 154 19.85 0.73 -22.36
C ASP A 154 19.81 -0.81 -22.41
N ILE A 155 18.70 -1.34 -22.90
CA ILE A 155 18.45 -2.77 -23.09
C ILE A 155 17.77 -3.00 -24.43
N ASP A 156 17.79 -4.24 -24.90
CA ASP A 156 17.11 -4.66 -26.11
C ASP A 156 15.63 -4.20 -26.11
N ARG A 157 15.17 -3.71 -27.25
CA ARG A 157 13.79 -3.26 -27.42
C ARG A 157 12.77 -4.36 -27.14
N GLU A 158 13.10 -5.61 -27.46
CA GLU A 158 12.23 -6.77 -27.21
C GLU A 158 12.00 -7.01 -25.71
N LEU A 159 12.96 -6.64 -24.85
CA LEU A 159 12.83 -6.68 -23.40
C LEU A 159 12.13 -5.45 -22.84
N ARG A 160 12.44 -4.28 -23.37
CA ARG A 160 11.94 -2.99 -22.89
C ARG A 160 10.46 -2.78 -23.19
N LYS A 161 10.03 -3.07 -24.45
CA LYS A 161 8.67 -2.75 -24.90
C LYS A 161 7.56 -3.42 -24.10
N PRO A 162 7.61 -4.73 -23.78
CA PRO A 162 6.59 -5.37 -22.92
C PRO A 162 6.51 -4.78 -21.52
N LEU A 163 7.65 -4.35 -20.97
CA LEU A 163 7.70 -3.71 -19.65
C LEU A 163 7.05 -2.32 -19.67
N GLU A 164 7.33 -1.53 -20.71
CA GLU A 164 6.71 -0.22 -20.94
C GLU A 164 5.19 -0.34 -21.05
N GLU A 165 4.70 -1.22 -21.94
CA GLU A 165 3.27 -1.46 -22.13
C GLU A 165 2.56 -1.90 -20.85
N LYS A 166 3.24 -2.68 -20.01
CA LYS A 166 2.69 -3.15 -18.75
C LYS A 166 2.62 -2.05 -17.70
N LEU A 167 3.65 -1.21 -17.60
CA LEU A 167 3.64 -0.04 -16.72
C LEU A 167 2.53 0.94 -17.14
N GLU A 168 2.34 1.18 -18.43
CA GLU A 168 1.26 2.01 -18.94
C GLU A 168 -0.13 1.45 -18.59
N LYS A 169 -0.33 0.14 -18.73
CA LYS A 169 -1.59 -0.52 -18.32
C LYS A 169 -1.82 -0.42 -16.82
N ASN A 170 -0.80 -0.58 -16.00
CA ASN A 170 -0.91 -0.46 -14.55
C ASN A 170 -1.29 0.97 -14.11
N LEU A 171 -0.88 2.00 -14.86
CA LEU A 171 -1.33 3.37 -14.63
C LEU A 171 -2.82 3.56 -14.92
N GLN A 172 -3.35 2.88 -15.96
CA GLN A 172 -4.75 2.99 -16.34
C GLN A 172 -5.69 2.19 -15.42
N HIS A 173 -5.20 1.11 -14.79
CA HIS A 173 -5.97 0.19 -13.96
C HIS A 173 -5.34 0.09 -12.56
N ASP A 174 -5.32 1.21 -11.86
CA ASP A 174 -4.67 1.32 -10.55
C ASP A 174 -5.53 0.73 -9.43
N GLN A 175 -5.41 -0.58 -9.21
CA GLN A 175 -6.10 -1.28 -8.12
C GLN A 175 -5.63 -0.82 -6.73
N GLU A 176 -4.35 -0.43 -6.59
CA GLU A 176 -3.83 0.06 -5.31
C GLU A 176 -4.46 1.40 -4.93
N SER A 177 -4.57 2.33 -5.87
CA SER A 177 -5.28 3.59 -5.65
C SER A 177 -6.75 3.36 -5.30
N SER A 178 -7.41 2.36 -5.92
CA SER A 178 -8.79 2.01 -5.59
C SER A 178 -8.94 1.53 -4.13
N LEU A 179 -8.00 0.75 -3.61
CA LEU A 179 -8.02 0.28 -2.22
C LEU A 179 -7.80 1.43 -1.23
N ILE A 180 -6.87 2.34 -1.52
CA ILE A 180 -6.65 3.53 -0.69
C ILE A 180 -7.85 4.46 -0.71
N MET A 181 -8.55 4.58 -1.85
CA MET A 181 -9.81 5.34 -1.92
C MET A 181 -10.89 4.75 -1.02
N LEU A 182 -10.95 3.42 -0.87
CA LEU A 182 -11.84 2.78 0.11
C LEU A 182 -11.41 3.08 1.56
N GLU A 183 -10.11 3.10 1.86
CA GLU A 183 -9.62 3.49 3.18
C GLU A 183 -9.93 4.97 3.49
N ILE A 184 -9.83 5.88 2.51
CA ILE A 184 -10.24 7.28 2.68
C ILE A 184 -11.73 7.38 2.98
N GLN A 185 -12.58 6.55 2.38
CA GLN A 185 -14.00 6.50 2.73
C GLN A 185 -14.22 6.06 4.19
N ILE A 186 -13.41 5.12 4.70
CA ILE A 186 -13.44 4.74 6.12
C ILE A 186 -13.03 5.92 7.01
N PHE A 187 -12.02 6.72 6.62
CA PHE A 187 -11.65 7.91 7.39
C PHE A 187 -12.74 8.97 7.37
N ASN A 188 -13.40 9.20 6.23
CA ASN A 188 -14.55 10.12 6.16
C ASN A 188 -15.69 9.67 7.08
N LYS A 189 -15.99 8.38 7.13
CA LYS A 189 -16.98 7.83 8.06
C LYS A 189 -16.55 7.98 9.53
N ALA A 190 -15.26 7.84 9.80
CA ALA A 190 -14.73 8.08 11.14
C ALA A 190 -14.83 9.56 11.55
N ASP A 191 -14.71 10.52 10.61
CA ASP A 191 -15.00 11.94 10.84
C ASP A 191 -16.50 12.16 11.20
N GLU A 192 -17.41 11.48 10.50
CA GLU A 192 -18.85 11.53 10.80
C GLU A 192 -19.12 10.99 12.21
N MET A 193 -18.51 9.86 12.58
CA MET A 193 -18.61 9.29 13.93
C MET A 193 -18.10 10.29 14.99
N LEU A 194 -16.95 10.92 14.77
CA LEU A 194 -16.40 11.91 15.69
C LEU A 194 -17.34 13.12 15.82
N ALA A 195 -17.92 13.59 14.72
CA ALA A 195 -18.89 14.69 14.73
C ALA A 195 -20.11 14.34 15.59
N MET A 196 -20.59 13.11 15.52
CA MET A 196 -21.71 12.63 16.36
C MET A 196 -21.31 12.52 17.83
N LEU A 197 -20.11 11.99 18.14
CA LEU A 197 -19.60 11.91 19.51
C LEU A 197 -19.41 13.28 20.17
N LYS A 198 -19.14 14.32 19.36
CA LYS A 198 -19.07 15.71 19.83
C LYS A 198 -20.44 16.37 20.00
N LYS A 199 -21.38 16.03 19.15
CA LYS A 199 -22.69 16.64 19.07
C LYS A 199 -23.65 16.10 20.13
N TYR A 200 -23.63 14.77 20.38
CA TYR A 200 -24.59 14.10 21.25
C TYR A 200 -23.98 13.79 22.62
N GLU A 201 -24.82 13.82 23.64
CA GLU A 201 -24.44 13.30 24.96
C GLU A 201 -24.51 11.78 24.95
N TRP A 202 -23.47 11.17 25.44
CA TRP A 202 -23.34 9.72 25.56
C TRP A 202 -22.59 9.32 26.81
N GLU A 203 -22.78 8.09 27.24
CA GLU A 203 -22.11 7.50 28.38
C GLU A 203 -21.38 6.22 27.98
N ARG A 204 -20.28 5.94 28.67
CA ARG A 204 -19.58 4.67 28.52
C ARG A 204 -20.15 3.62 29.45
N LYS A 205 -20.52 2.45 28.92
CA LYS A 205 -20.85 1.26 29.72
C LYS A 205 -20.04 0.07 29.25
N GLY A 206 -18.95 -0.24 29.97
CA GLY A 206 -17.98 -1.23 29.52
C GLY A 206 -17.28 -0.77 28.23
N ASP A 207 -17.40 -1.58 27.17
CA ASP A 207 -16.86 -1.28 25.84
C ASP A 207 -17.94 -0.76 24.86
N GLN A 208 -19.06 -0.24 25.40
CA GLN A 208 -20.15 0.31 24.59
C GLN A 208 -20.33 1.81 24.84
N ILE A 209 -20.74 2.51 23.78
CA ILE A 209 -21.23 3.89 23.79
C ILE A 209 -22.74 3.86 23.88
N LEU A 210 -23.29 4.46 24.90
CA LEU A 210 -24.75 4.59 25.08
C LEU A 210 -25.17 6.03 24.83
N PHE A 211 -25.93 6.25 23.78
CA PHE A 211 -26.60 7.53 23.51
C PHE A 211 -27.93 7.64 24.27
N LYS A 212 -28.46 8.86 24.39
CA LYS A 212 -29.69 9.11 25.14
C LYS A 212 -30.98 8.60 24.50
N ASN A 213 -30.98 8.35 23.18
CA ASN A 213 -32.14 7.82 22.48
C ASN A 213 -31.75 6.89 21.31
N ASP A 214 -32.71 6.05 20.93
CA ASP A 214 -32.52 5.00 19.93
C ASP A 214 -32.18 5.56 18.53
N ALA A 215 -32.73 6.72 18.15
CA ALA A 215 -32.43 7.34 16.86
C ALA A 215 -30.94 7.75 16.72
N GLN A 216 -30.30 8.15 17.83
CA GLN A 216 -28.85 8.47 17.85
C GLN A 216 -28.03 7.20 17.77
N VAL A 217 -28.48 6.12 18.39
CA VAL A 217 -27.83 4.80 18.30
C VAL A 217 -27.90 4.27 16.86
N GLU A 218 -29.09 4.32 16.26
CA GLU A 218 -29.29 3.92 14.87
C GLU A 218 -28.40 4.73 13.91
N GLN A 219 -28.44 6.08 14.02
CA GLN A 219 -27.60 6.95 13.21
C GLN A 219 -26.10 6.65 13.37
N PHE A 220 -25.63 6.33 14.59
CA PHE A 220 -24.23 6.01 14.85
C PHE A 220 -23.84 4.65 14.28
N ASN A 221 -24.72 3.66 14.34
CA ASN A 221 -24.48 2.32 13.82
C ASN A 221 -24.59 2.27 12.28
N ASP A 222 -25.35 3.19 11.66
CA ASP A 222 -25.47 3.33 10.21
C ASP A 222 -24.17 3.87 9.56
N VAL A 223 -23.28 4.46 10.36
CA VAL A 223 -21.93 4.78 9.93
C VAL A 223 -21.13 3.46 9.93
N ASP A 224 -21.37 2.63 8.93
CA ASP A 224 -20.71 1.32 8.76
C ASP A 224 -19.21 1.50 8.38
N LEU A 225 -18.29 1.07 9.27
CA LEU A 225 -16.83 1.18 9.13
C LEU A 225 -16.23 -0.13 8.60
#